data_43470a3387b9fb5e07bb382b879432a5
#
_entry.id   43470a3387b9fb5e07bb382b879432a5
#
_cell.length_a   1.000
_cell.length_b   1.000
_cell.length_c   1.000
_cell.angle_alpha   90.00
_cell.angle_beta   90.00
_cell.angle_gamma   90.00
#
_symmetry.space_group_name_H-M   'P 1'
#
loop_
_entity.id
_entity.type
_entity.pdbx_description
1 polymer ?
#
loop_
_entity_poly.entity_id
_entity_poly.type
_entity_poly.pdbx_seq_one_letter_code
_entity_poly.pdbx_strand_id
1 'polypeptide(L)'
;MKILQICNKPPYPAVDGGAIAMNNTTQGLLSKGHEVKVLAISTVKHPVNIEELPDHYLINTNFESVFIDTSVKLKDAFINLFSSKSYNIERFISDDFTKKLIETLEKEDFDIIIIESLFVAPYISAIKKISSAKIVLRAHNVEYKIWERISSNTKNPLKKTYLGLLAKRLKDYEIKTFEVLDGIVAMTEVDSKQFVKLGFNKFITSVPTGYIINELETKNVEVEENSIFHIASMNWLPNVEGIKWFLNKVWKTVYLNSPNSKLYLAGRDMPQEFYDL
;
A
#
# COMPACT_ATOMS: atom_id res chain seq x y z
N MET A 1 0.69 -1.63 24.70
CA MET A 1 1.29 -0.47 24.04
C MET A 1 0.21 0.34 23.36
N LYS A 2 0.42 1.64 23.29
CA LYS A 2 -0.45 2.55 22.54
C LYS A 2 0.20 2.89 21.20
N ILE A 3 -0.49 2.61 20.11
CA ILE A 3 0.06 2.63 18.76
C ILE A 3 -0.76 3.60 17.89
N LEU A 4 -0.08 4.53 17.22
CA LEU A 4 -0.71 5.33 16.16
C LEU A 4 -0.35 4.71 14.81
N GLN A 5 -1.36 4.34 14.03
CA GLN A 5 -1.20 3.85 12.67
C GLN A 5 -1.60 4.94 11.68
N ILE A 6 -0.64 5.47 10.94
CA ILE A 6 -0.85 6.52 9.93
C ILE A 6 -0.92 5.87 8.56
N CYS A 7 -2.08 5.96 7.90
CA CYS A 7 -2.40 5.23 6.69
C CYS A 7 -2.52 6.15 5.48
N ASN A 8 -1.90 5.76 4.35
CA ASN A 8 -1.98 6.50 3.08
C ASN A 8 -3.34 6.37 2.37
N LYS A 9 -4.22 5.53 2.88
CA LYS A 9 -5.63 5.35 2.50
C LYS A 9 -6.37 4.68 3.65
N PRO A 10 -7.72 4.74 3.69
CA PRO A 10 -8.48 4.05 4.72
C PRO A 10 -8.22 2.54 4.71
N PRO A 11 -7.87 1.92 5.86
CA PRO A 11 -7.72 0.47 5.94
C PRO A 11 -9.05 -0.28 5.91
N TYR A 12 -10.14 0.38 6.27
CA TYR A 12 -11.48 -0.19 6.23
C TYR A 12 -12.43 0.73 5.41
N PRO A 13 -13.34 0.18 4.59
CA PRO A 13 -13.47 -1.24 4.23
C PRO A 13 -12.24 -1.78 3.48
N ALA A 14 -11.88 -3.03 3.77
CA ALA A 14 -10.66 -3.68 3.24
C ALA A 14 -10.88 -4.17 1.79
N VAL A 15 -10.99 -3.25 0.84
CA VAL A 15 -11.41 -3.51 -0.55
C VAL A 15 -10.26 -3.81 -1.53
N ASP A 16 -9.01 -3.64 -1.12
CA ASP A 16 -7.84 -3.98 -1.92
C ASP A 16 -6.69 -4.50 -1.05
N GLY A 17 -5.66 -5.09 -1.68
CA GLY A 17 -4.57 -5.74 -0.96
C GLY A 17 -3.85 -4.84 0.06
N GLY A 18 -3.71 -3.54 -0.21
CA GLY A 18 -3.12 -2.60 0.75
C GLY A 18 -4.04 -2.32 1.94
N ALA A 19 -5.33 -2.10 1.70
CA ALA A 19 -6.31 -1.90 2.75
C ALA A 19 -6.45 -3.17 3.62
N ILE A 20 -6.50 -4.36 2.99
CA ILE A 20 -6.49 -5.65 3.69
C ILE A 20 -5.26 -5.78 4.59
N ALA A 21 -4.07 -5.49 4.07
CA ALA A 21 -2.83 -5.60 4.84
C ALA A 21 -2.81 -4.65 6.04
N MET A 22 -3.26 -3.40 5.87
CA MET A 22 -3.35 -2.41 6.95
C MET A 22 -4.37 -2.82 8.00
N ASN A 23 -5.59 -3.20 7.57
CA ASN A 23 -6.64 -3.63 8.49
C ASN A 23 -6.25 -4.88 9.28
N ASN A 24 -5.66 -5.89 8.63
CA ASN A 24 -5.22 -7.11 9.31
C ASN A 24 -4.11 -6.81 10.33
N THR A 25 -3.25 -5.83 10.07
CA THR A 25 -2.30 -5.35 11.07
C THR A 25 -3.02 -4.71 12.26
N THR A 26 -3.98 -3.83 12.01
CA THR A 26 -4.80 -3.19 13.04
C THR A 26 -5.47 -4.24 13.92
N GLN A 27 -6.19 -5.19 13.31
CA GLN A 27 -6.90 -6.26 14.03
C GLN A 27 -5.93 -7.18 14.79
N GLY A 28 -4.79 -7.50 14.19
CA GLY A 28 -3.75 -8.29 14.85
C GLY A 28 -3.18 -7.60 16.09
N LEU A 29 -2.95 -6.30 16.05
CA LEU A 29 -2.49 -5.52 17.20
C LEU A 29 -3.56 -5.43 18.29
N LEU A 30 -4.81 -5.15 17.93
CA LEU A 30 -5.95 -5.13 18.85
C LEU A 30 -6.13 -6.50 19.53
N SER A 31 -6.05 -7.60 18.79
CA SER A 31 -6.19 -8.97 19.33
C SER A 31 -5.11 -9.34 20.33
N LYS A 32 -3.97 -8.65 20.31
CA LYS A 32 -2.87 -8.79 21.27
C LYS A 32 -2.97 -7.83 22.46
N GLY A 33 -4.09 -7.13 22.58
CA GLY A 33 -4.35 -6.21 23.70
C GLY A 33 -3.60 -4.88 23.59
N HIS A 34 -3.22 -4.46 22.38
CA HIS A 34 -2.68 -3.12 22.17
C HIS A 34 -3.82 -2.14 21.89
N GLU A 35 -3.64 -0.90 22.31
CA GLU A 35 -4.50 0.23 21.91
C GLU A 35 -4.02 0.73 20.56
N VAL A 36 -4.91 0.84 19.59
CA VAL A 36 -4.56 1.29 18.23
C VAL A 36 -5.44 2.46 17.84
N LYS A 37 -4.83 3.61 17.55
CA LYS A 37 -5.49 4.72 16.88
C LYS A 37 -5.12 4.71 15.41
N VAL A 38 -6.13 4.85 14.53
CA VAL A 38 -5.93 4.93 13.08
C VAL A 38 -6.21 6.33 12.59
N LEU A 39 -5.19 6.96 11.96
CA LEU A 39 -5.33 8.23 11.23
C LEU A 39 -5.04 7.99 9.76
N ALA A 40 -6.04 8.17 8.90
CA ALA A 40 -5.93 7.82 7.49
C ALA A 40 -6.09 9.02 6.56
N ILE A 41 -5.43 8.96 5.40
CA ILE A 41 -5.72 9.85 4.27
C ILE A 41 -6.90 9.25 3.50
N SER A 42 -7.98 10.02 3.33
CA SER A 42 -9.04 9.72 2.37
C SER A 42 -8.72 10.39 1.04
N THR A 43 -8.98 9.72 -0.07
CA THR A 43 -8.68 10.25 -1.41
C THR A 43 -9.83 10.05 -2.37
N VAL A 44 -9.80 10.70 -3.53
CA VAL A 44 -10.80 10.47 -4.61
C VAL A 44 -10.85 8.97 -4.98
N LYS A 45 -9.71 8.29 -5.02
CA LYS A 45 -9.63 6.86 -5.36
C LYS A 45 -10.08 5.95 -4.21
N HIS A 46 -9.88 6.38 -2.99
CA HIS A 46 -10.21 5.63 -1.77
C HIS A 46 -10.99 6.55 -0.82
N PRO A 47 -12.24 6.88 -1.17
CA PRO A 47 -13.09 7.67 -0.30
C PRO A 47 -13.47 6.84 0.92
N VAL A 48 -13.78 7.52 2.02
CA VAL A 48 -14.36 6.91 3.20
C VAL A 48 -15.55 7.76 3.65
N ASN A 49 -16.67 7.11 3.90
CA ASN A 49 -17.79 7.68 4.62
C ASN A 49 -17.75 7.12 6.05
N ILE A 50 -17.46 7.96 7.02
CA ILE A 50 -17.32 7.55 8.42
C ILE A 50 -18.65 7.00 8.96
N GLU A 51 -19.78 7.52 8.52
CA GLU A 51 -21.12 7.08 8.94
C GLU A 51 -21.46 5.65 8.50
N GLU A 52 -20.79 5.15 7.47
CA GLU A 52 -20.96 3.78 6.97
C GLU A 52 -20.01 2.77 7.63
N LEU A 53 -19.07 3.24 8.46
CA LEU A 53 -18.14 2.36 9.14
C LEU A 53 -18.83 1.71 10.36
N PRO A 54 -18.56 0.42 10.63
CA PRO A 54 -19.12 -0.25 11.79
C PRO A 54 -18.69 0.43 13.11
N ASP A 55 -19.62 0.59 14.03
CA ASP A 55 -19.37 1.20 15.34
C ASP A 55 -18.20 0.55 16.08
N HIS A 56 -18.12 -0.79 16.04
CA HIS A 56 -17.05 -1.52 16.70
C HIS A 56 -15.66 -1.17 16.11
N TYR A 57 -15.58 -0.88 14.79
CA TYR A 57 -14.34 -0.45 14.18
C TYR A 57 -13.95 0.95 14.64
N LEU A 58 -14.92 1.88 14.64
CA LEU A 58 -14.70 3.26 15.08
C LEU A 58 -14.26 3.33 16.53
N ILE A 59 -14.93 2.57 17.42
CA ILE A 59 -14.62 2.53 18.86
C ILE A 59 -13.24 1.90 19.10
N ASN A 60 -12.95 0.76 18.48
CA ASN A 60 -11.72 0.02 18.75
C ASN A 60 -10.47 0.70 18.16
N THR A 61 -10.64 1.48 17.09
CA THR A 61 -9.50 2.11 16.41
C THR A 61 -9.44 3.63 16.58
N ASN A 62 -10.45 4.21 17.22
CA ASN A 62 -10.59 5.67 17.30
C ASN A 62 -10.27 6.34 15.96
N PHE A 63 -10.90 5.79 14.90
CA PHE A 63 -10.59 6.09 13.50
C PHE A 63 -10.90 7.54 13.15
N GLU A 64 -9.94 8.18 12.50
CA GLU A 64 -10.10 9.51 11.93
C GLU A 64 -9.50 9.56 10.53
N SER A 65 -10.03 10.42 9.67
CA SER A 65 -9.49 10.61 8.33
C SER A 65 -9.53 12.07 7.89
N VAL A 66 -8.58 12.41 7.00
CA VAL A 66 -8.53 13.72 6.34
C VAL A 66 -8.48 13.48 4.83
N PHE A 67 -9.30 14.22 4.09
CA PHE A 67 -9.32 14.12 2.63
C PHE A 67 -8.15 14.88 2.01
N ILE A 68 -7.45 14.21 1.08
CA ILE A 68 -6.40 14.81 0.24
C ILE A 68 -6.66 14.46 -1.22
N ASP A 69 -6.72 15.45 -2.09
CA ASP A 69 -6.75 15.23 -3.53
C ASP A 69 -5.36 14.83 -4.04
N THR A 70 -5.13 13.53 -4.12
CA THR A 70 -3.87 12.94 -4.61
C THR A 70 -3.86 12.72 -6.12
N SER A 71 -4.82 13.28 -6.87
CA SER A 71 -4.88 13.13 -8.33
C SER A 71 -3.65 13.72 -9.02
N VAL A 72 -3.32 13.16 -10.19
CA VAL A 72 -2.20 13.69 -11.00
C VAL A 72 -2.66 14.96 -11.70
N LYS A 73 -2.07 16.09 -11.33
CA LYS A 73 -2.32 17.39 -11.99
C LYS A 73 -1.18 17.67 -12.97
N LEU A 74 -1.49 17.78 -14.24
CA LEU A 74 -0.48 17.97 -15.30
C LEU A 74 0.41 19.20 -15.08
N LYS A 75 -0.18 20.29 -14.59
CA LYS A 75 0.55 21.52 -14.24
C LYS A 75 1.58 21.26 -13.15
N ASP A 76 1.19 20.57 -12.08
CA ASP A 76 2.07 20.30 -10.94
C ASP A 76 3.16 19.29 -11.33
N ALA A 77 2.82 18.29 -12.15
CA ALA A 77 3.78 17.35 -12.70
C ALA A 77 4.83 18.05 -13.59
N PHE A 78 4.40 19.04 -14.39
CA PHE A 78 5.30 19.84 -15.22
C PHE A 78 6.22 20.73 -14.36
N ILE A 79 5.68 21.45 -13.37
CA ILE A 79 6.47 22.27 -12.43
C ILE A 79 7.47 21.38 -11.68
N ASN A 80 7.04 20.19 -11.27
CA ASN A 80 7.92 19.25 -10.57
C ASN A 80 9.13 18.82 -11.41
N LEU A 81 9.08 18.86 -12.74
CA LEU A 81 10.25 18.56 -13.58
C LEU A 81 11.47 19.41 -13.21
N PHE A 82 11.26 20.66 -12.80
CA PHE A 82 12.31 21.61 -12.41
C PHE A 82 12.68 21.55 -10.92
N SER A 83 12.16 20.58 -10.19
CA SER A 83 12.46 20.34 -8.77
C SER A 83 13.28 19.05 -8.59
N SER A 84 13.89 18.88 -7.41
CA SER A 84 14.52 17.62 -7.02
C SER A 84 13.57 16.68 -6.24
N LYS A 85 12.34 17.13 -5.97
CA LYS A 85 11.39 16.40 -5.13
C LYS A 85 10.68 15.27 -5.88
N SER A 86 10.27 14.22 -5.17
CA SER A 86 9.47 13.14 -5.73
C SER A 86 8.00 13.57 -5.85
N TYR A 87 7.51 13.72 -7.08
CA TYR A 87 6.09 14.07 -7.33
C TYR A 87 5.13 13.05 -6.73
N ASN A 88 5.54 11.79 -6.69
CA ASN A 88 4.72 10.73 -6.09
C ASN A 88 4.49 10.96 -4.60
N ILE A 89 5.45 11.57 -3.90
CA ILE A 89 5.37 11.88 -2.47
C ILE A 89 4.67 13.23 -2.25
N GLU A 90 5.01 14.27 -3.02
CA GLU A 90 4.48 15.63 -2.86
C GLU A 90 2.94 15.66 -2.90
N ARG A 91 2.30 14.78 -3.69
CA ARG A 91 0.84 14.69 -3.79
C ARG A 91 0.14 14.27 -2.49
N PHE A 92 0.86 13.68 -1.55
CA PHE A 92 0.31 13.22 -0.27
C PHE A 92 0.56 14.23 0.87
N ILE A 93 1.20 15.37 0.60
CA ILE A 93 1.47 16.39 1.61
C ILE A 93 0.26 17.33 1.71
N SER A 94 -0.25 17.51 2.92
CA SER A 94 -1.39 18.38 3.23
C SER A 94 -1.17 19.06 4.59
N ASP A 95 -1.45 20.35 4.65
CA ASP A 95 -1.42 21.10 5.88
C ASP A 95 -2.55 20.68 6.84
N ASP A 96 -3.74 20.34 6.29
CA ASP A 96 -4.87 19.87 7.09
C ASP A 96 -4.54 18.53 7.76
N PHE A 97 -3.89 17.59 7.04
CA PHE A 97 -3.45 16.34 7.64
C PHE A 97 -2.35 16.58 8.68
N THR A 98 -1.42 17.49 8.41
CA THR A 98 -0.37 17.85 9.37
C THR A 98 -0.98 18.42 10.64
N LYS A 99 -1.96 19.34 10.52
CA LYS A 99 -2.68 19.90 11.65
C LYS A 99 -3.40 18.82 12.47
N LYS A 100 -4.14 17.94 11.79
CA LYS A 100 -4.85 16.84 12.45
C LYS A 100 -3.90 15.88 13.18
N LEU A 101 -2.75 15.58 12.58
CA LEU A 101 -1.71 14.75 13.19
C LEU A 101 -1.13 15.42 14.45
N ILE A 102 -0.82 16.72 14.38
CA ILE A 102 -0.34 17.49 15.54
C ILE A 102 -1.36 17.47 16.66
N GLU A 103 -2.63 17.77 16.37
CA GLU A 103 -3.72 17.71 17.36
C GLU A 103 -3.85 16.32 18.00
N THR A 104 -3.60 15.26 17.24
CA THR A 104 -3.61 13.88 17.73
C THR A 104 -2.46 13.62 18.70
N LEU A 105 -1.25 14.05 18.34
CA LEU A 105 -0.04 13.85 19.14
C LEU A 105 0.03 14.74 20.39
N GLU A 106 -0.64 15.88 20.39
CA GLU A 106 -0.76 16.74 21.57
C GLU A 106 -1.77 16.24 22.60
N LYS A 107 -2.77 15.44 22.15
CA LYS A 107 -3.80 14.85 23.02
C LYS A 107 -3.35 13.56 23.69
N GLU A 108 -2.50 12.78 23.03
CA GLU A 108 -2.21 11.42 23.43
C GLU A 108 -0.75 11.05 23.14
N ASP A 109 -0.09 10.40 24.10
CA ASP A 109 1.22 9.81 23.90
C ASP A 109 1.10 8.41 23.29
N PHE A 110 2.05 8.09 22.38
CA PHE A 110 2.14 6.79 21.74
C PHE A 110 3.52 6.16 21.98
N ASP A 111 3.56 4.85 22.13
CA ASP A 111 4.81 4.08 22.22
C ASP A 111 5.45 3.89 20.85
N ILE A 112 4.61 3.61 19.84
CA ILE A 112 5.01 3.34 18.46
C ILE A 112 4.09 4.09 17.49
N ILE A 113 4.68 4.65 16.45
CA ILE A 113 3.97 5.21 15.31
C ILE A 113 4.31 4.39 14.08
N ILE A 114 3.30 3.73 13.51
CA ILE A 114 3.43 2.95 12.28
C ILE A 114 3.10 3.85 11.09
N ILE A 115 4.06 3.98 10.19
CA ILE A 115 3.91 4.66 8.90
C ILE A 115 3.52 3.61 7.86
N GLU A 116 2.25 3.57 7.48
CA GLU A 116 1.74 2.62 6.48
C GLU A 116 2.01 3.14 5.07
N SER A 117 3.08 2.66 4.47
CA SER A 117 3.61 3.11 3.18
C SER A 117 4.49 4.37 3.23
N LEU A 118 5.42 4.43 2.30
CA LEU A 118 6.34 5.57 2.11
C LEU A 118 5.61 6.91 1.85
N PHE A 119 4.37 6.85 1.34
CA PHE A 119 3.61 8.06 0.95
C PHE A 119 3.18 8.92 2.14
N VAL A 120 3.15 8.39 3.36
CA VAL A 120 2.88 9.17 4.59
C VAL A 120 4.15 9.49 5.37
N ALA A 121 5.33 9.12 4.87
CA ALA A 121 6.61 9.46 5.50
C ALA A 121 6.93 10.97 5.58
N PRO A 122 6.40 11.88 4.73
CA PRO A 122 6.61 13.32 4.89
C PRO A 122 6.22 13.84 6.26
N TYR A 123 5.26 13.22 6.92
CA TYR A 123 4.76 13.64 8.23
C TYR A 123 5.69 13.29 9.40
N ILE A 124 6.73 12.47 9.17
CA ILE A 124 7.70 12.07 10.22
C ILE A 124 8.38 13.31 10.82
N SER A 125 8.63 14.35 10.03
CA SER A 125 9.25 15.59 10.52
C SER A 125 8.37 16.31 11.55
N ALA A 126 7.05 16.28 11.40
CA ALA A 126 6.12 16.85 12.38
C ALA A 126 6.03 15.96 13.62
N ILE A 127 5.99 14.63 13.44
CA ILE A 127 5.96 13.66 14.54
C ILE A 127 7.16 13.87 15.47
N LYS A 128 8.37 13.93 14.94
CA LYS A 128 9.62 14.05 15.72
C LYS A 128 9.76 15.35 16.53
N LYS A 129 8.96 16.36 16.21
CA LYS A 129 8.95 17.63 16.98
C LYS A 129 8.11 17.52 18.26
N ILE A 130 7.17 16.58 18.31
CA ILE A 130 6.13 16.51 19.35
C ILE A 130 6.23 15.21 20.14
N SER A 131 6.57 14.09 19.47
CA SER A 131 6.56 12.76 20.07
C SER A 131 7.93 12.10 20.06
N SER A 132 8.23 11.37 21.15
CA SER A 132 9.39 10.49 21.29
C SER A 132 9.12 9.05 20.88
N ALA A 133 7.91 8.74 20.38
CA ALA A 133 7.50 7.42 19.93
C ALA A 133 8.45 6.85 18.87
N LYS A 134 8.63 5.54 18.89
CA LYS A 134 9.40 4.84 17.86
C LYS A 134 8.65 4.85 16.54
N ILE A 135 9.34 5.23 15.46
CA ILE A 135 8.75 5.34 14.12
C ILE A 135 9.14 4.14 13.29
N VAL A 136 8.15 3.35 12.90
CA VAL A 136 8.32 2.13 12.11
C VAL A 136 7.62 2.29 10.77
N LEU A 137 8.36 2.12 9.67
CA LEU A 137 7.78 2.04 8.34
C LEU A 137 7.27 0.61 8.09
N ARG A 138 5.98 0.45 7.88
CA ARG A 138 5.44 -0.77 7.27
C ARG A 138 5.47 -0.59 5.76
N ALA A 139 6.49 -1.17 5.14
CA ALA A 139 6.73 -1.04 3.71
C ALA A 139 5.91 -2.07 2.94
N HIS A 140 4.88 -1.62 2.25
CA HIS A 140 4.04 -2.49 1.39
C HIS A 140 4.81 -2.96 0.15
N ASN A 141 5.74 -2.15 -0.33
CA ASN A 141 6.62 -2.42 -1.45
C ASN A 141 7.96 -1.69 -1.25
N VAL A 142 8.94 -2.04 -2.05
CA VAL A 142 10.06 -1.14 -2.36
C VAL A 142 9.59 -0.23 -3.49
N GLU A 143 9.08 0.95 -3.13
CA GLU A 143 8.24 1.79 -4.00
C GLU A 143 8.92 2.19 -5.31
N TYR A 144 10.20 2.59 -5.26
CA TYR A 144 10.89 3.00 -6.49
C TYR A 144 11.01 1.87 -7.52
N LYS A 145 11.09 0.61 -7.10
CA LYS A 145 11.20 -0.53 -8.02
C LYS A 145 9.98 -0.72 -8.91
N ILE A 146 8.81 -0.39 -8.40
CA ILE A 146 7.57 -0.40 -9.20
C ILE A 146 7.73 0.58 -10.36
N TRP A 147 8.19 1.80 -10.08
CA TRP A 147 8.37 2.84 -11.08
C TRP A 147 9.53 2.56 -12.04
N GLU A 148 10.64 1.96 -11.57
CA GLU A 148 11.71 1.46 -12.43
C GLU A 148 11.19 0.44 -13.45
N ARG A 149 10.38 -0.53 -12.99
CA ARG A 149 9.78 -1.55 -13.86
C ARG A 149 8.81 -0.93 -14.87
N ILE A 150 7.95 -0.02 -14.45
CA ILE A 150 7.03 0.69 -15.34
C ILE A 150 7.82 1.48 -16.39
N SER A 151 8.87 2.19 -15.99
CA SER A 151 9.76 2.91 -16.91
C SER A 151 10.41 1.97 -17.92
N SER A 152 10.97 0.84 -17.46
CA SER A 152 11.65 -0.13 -18.31
C SER A 152 10.74 -0.71 -19.38
N ASN A 153 9.49 -1.00 -19.03
CA ASN A 153 8.48 -1.58 -19.93
C ASN A 153 7.81 -0.55 -20.85
N THR A 154 8.07 0.75 -20.63
CA THR A 154 7.46 1.81 -21.44
C THR A 154 8.17 1.94 -22.79
N LYS A 155 7.40 1.81 -23.90
CA LYS A 155 7.91 1.91 -25.27
C LYS A 155 8.19 3.35 -25.73
N ASN A 156 7.36 4.30 -25.30
CA ASN A 156 7.54 5.72 -25.69
C ASN A 156 8.76 6.31 -24.99
N PRO A 157 9.78 6.82 -25.73
CA PRO A 157 11.05 7.25 -25.14
C PRO A 157 10.91 8.46 -24.21
N LEU A 158 10.08 9.44 -24.55
CA LEU A 158 9.85 10.60 -23.70
C LEU A 158 9.18 10.22 -22.39
N LYS A 159 8.13 9.38 -22.45
CA LYS A 159 7.46 8.86 -21.28
C LYS A 159 8.38 7.99 -20.42
N LYS A 160 9.22 7.16 -21.06
CA LYS A 160 10.22 6.32 -20.40
C LYS A 160 11.21 7.17 -19.59
N THR A 161 11.76 8.21 -20.21
CA THR A 161 12.69 9.14 -19.53
C THR A 161 12.05 9.83 -18.35
N TYR A 162 10.81 10.31 -18.51
CA TYR A 162 10.06 10.94 -17.42
C TYR A 162 9.80 9.96 -16.26
N LEU A 163 9.34 8.75 -16.55
CA LEU A 163 9.09 7.73 -15.52
C LEU A 163 10.39 7.29 -14.83
N GLY A 164 11.51 7.23 -15.57
CA GLY A 164 12.84 6.98 -14.99
C GLY A 164 13.27 8.08 -14.01
N LEU A 165 13.00 9.35 -14.34
CA LEU A 165 13.24 10.47 -13.42
C LEU A 165 12.38 10.36 -12.15
N LEU A 166 11.10 10.01 -12.28
CA LEU A 166 10.22 9.79 -11.13
C LEU A 166 10.73 8.64 -10.24
N ALA A 167 11.13 7.51 -10.85
CA ALA A 167 11.69 6.37 -10.15
C ALA A 167 12.97 6.73 -9.38
N LYS A 168 13.88 7.47 -10.01
CA LYS A 168 15.13 7.93 -9.37
C LYS A 168 14.83 8.82 -8.15
N ARG A 169 13.99 9.83 -8.31
CA ARG A 169 13.64 10.75 -7.22
C ARG A 169 12.93 10.05 -6.07
N LEU A 170 12.07 9.08 -6.40
CA LEU A 170 11.41 8.26 -5.39
C LEU A 170 12.42 7.39 -4.62
N LYS A 171 13.40 6.81 -5.33
CA LYS A 171 14.50 6.04 -4.72
C LYS A 171 15.33 6.90 -3.76
N ASP A 172 15.72 8.09 -4.20
CA ASP A 172 16.51 9.02 -3.38
C ASP A 172 15.72 9.42 -2.12
N TYR A 173 14.42 9.65 -2.24
CA TYR A 173 13.53 9.94 -1.12
C TYR A 173 13.38 8.74 -0.17
N GLU A 174 13.18 7.53 -0.70
CA GLU A 174 13.03 6.30 0.08
C GLU A 174 14.30 6.02 0.91
N ILE A 175 15.47 6.14 0.30
CA ILE A 175 16.76 5.99 1.00
C ILE A 175 16.94 7.08 2.07
N LYS A 176 16.63 8.34 1.76
CA LYS A 176 16.74 9.44 2.73
C LYS A 176 15.81 9.23 3.94
N THR A 177 14.67 8.60 3.74
CA THR A 177 13.74 8.31 4.85
C THR A 177 14.34 7.36 5.89
N PHE A 178 15.33 6.54 5.53
CA PHE A 178 16.01 5.61 6.46
C PHE A 178 16.62 6.31 7.67
N GLU A 179 17.10 7.52 7.51
CA GLU A 179 17.76 8.29 8.58
C GLU A 179 16.79 8.55 9.75
N VAL A 180 15.52 8.74 9.44
CA VAL A 180 14.49 9.15 10.39
C VAL A 180 13.64 8.02 10.95
N LEU A 181 13.78 6.79 10.42
CA LEU A 181 13.08 5.60 10.90
C LEU A 181 13.83 4.91 12.04
N ASP A 182 13.10 4.31 12.98
CA ASP A 182 13.64 3.39 13.99
C ASP A 182 13.62 1.93 13.51
N GLY A 183 12.71 1.59 12.59
CA GLY A 183 12.61 0.24 12.02
C GLY A 183 11.81 0.18 10.72
N ILE A 184 11.97 -0.93 10.00
CA ILE A 184 11.17 -1.27 8.81
C ILE A 184 10.55 -2.66 9.01
N VAL A 185 9.26 -2.77 8.72
CA VAL A 185 8.54 -4.04 8.59
C VAL A 185 8.13 -4.18 7.13
N ALA A 186 8.84 -5.01 6.37
CA ALA A 186 8.54 -5.28 4.97
C ALA A 186 7.45 -6.36 4.83
N MET A 187 6.78 -6.43 3.67
CA MET A 187 5.80 -7.48 3.39
C MET A 187 6.46 -8.81 3.05
N THR A 188 7.67 -8.80 2.52
CA THR A 188 8.40 -10.00 2.12
C THR A 188 9.86 -9.95 2.56
N GLU A 189 10.48 -11.13 2.72
CA GLU A 189 11.93 -11.22 2.96
C GLU A 189 12.75 -10.64 1.80
N VAL A 190 12.25 -10.73 0.57
CA VAL A 190 12.91 -10.17 -0.62
C VAL A 190 13.02 -8.66 -0.49
N ASP A 191 11.94 -8.02 -0.07
CA ASP A 191 11.93 -6.56 0.14
C ASP A 191 12.79 -6.17 1.34
N SER A 192 12.73 -6.94 2.44
CA SER A 192 13.59 -6.74 3.60
C SER A 192 15.09 -6.77 3.21
N LYS A 193 15.52 -7.80 2.48
CA LYS A 193 16.88 -7.90 1.95
C LYS A 193 17.23 -6.74 0.99
N GLN A 194 16.24 -6.24 0.25
CA GLN A 194 16.44 -5.09 -0.63
C GLN A 194 16.68 -3.80 0.15
N PHE A 195 15.93 -3.54 1.23
CA PHE A 195 16.17 -2.37 2.10
C PHE A 195 17.56 -2.42 2.75
N VAL A 196 18.01 -3.59 3.18
CA VAL A 196 19.39 -3.77 3.69
C VAL A 196 20.43 -3.44 2.61
N LYS A 197 20.24 -3.92 1.37
CA LYS A 197 21.12 -3.59 0.23
C LYS A 197 21.14 -2.09 -0.11
N LEU A 198 20.05 -1.38 0.19
CA LEU A 198 19.97 0.07 0.01
C LEU A 198 20.62 0.86 1.15
N GLY A 199 21.13 0.19 2.18
CA GLY A 199 21.85 0.79 3.28
C GLY A 199 21.04 0.94 4.59
N PHE A 200 19.83 0.37 4.68
CA PHE A 200 19.13 0.36 5.97
C PHE A 200 19.82 -0.60 6.94
N ASN A 201 20.27 -0.08 8.09
CA ASN A 201 21.12 -0.79 9.06
C ASN A 201 20.53 -0.82 10.48
N LYS A 202 19.25 -0.47 10.64
CA LYS A 202 18.51 -0.55 11.91
C LYS A 202 17.63 -1.79 11.95
N PHE A 203 16.67 -1.84 12.90
CA PHE A 203 15.73 -2.96 13.00
C PHE A 203 14.95 -3.17 11.72
N ILE A 204 15.00 -4.37 11.17
CA ILE A 204 14.23 -4.76 9.98
C ILE A 204 13.75 -6.19 10.10
N THR A 205 12.50 -6.41 9.72
CA THR A 205 11.89 -7.74 9.64
C THR A 205 10.89 -7.79 8.49
N SER A 206 10.38 -8.96 8.18
CA SER A 206 9.26 -9.14 7.25
C SER A 206 8.07 -9.77 7.97
N VAL A 207 6.90 -9.19 7.73
CA VAL A 207 5.61 -9.72 8.20
C VAL A 207 4.65 -9.69 7.01
N PRO A 208 4.33 -10.86 6.44
CA PRO A 208 3.39 -10.94 5.33
C PRO A 208 1.99 -10.53 5.76
N THR A 209 1.13 -10.26 4.79
CA THR A 209 -0.28 -10.00 5.06
C THR A 209 -0.88 -11.21 5.76
N GLY A 210 -1.39 -11.01 6.97
CA GLY A 210 -2.13 -12.02 7.72
C GLY A 210 -3.51 -12.25 7.11
N TYR A 211 -4.13 -13.34 7.55
CA TYR A 211 -5.50 -13.67 7.18
C TYR A 211 -6.29 -14.11 8.43
N ILE A 212 -7.52 -13.64 8.55
CA ILE A 212 -8.38 -13.98 9.69
C ILE A 212 -9.21 -15.21 9.30
N ILE A 213 -8.83 -16.38 9.81
CA ILE A 213 -9.42 -17.67 9.44
C ILE A 213 -10.89 -17.78 9.85
N ASN A 214 -11.29 -17.13 10.95
CA ASN A 214 -12.64 -17.25 11.51
C ASN A 214 -13.76 -16.57 10.69
N GLU A 215 -13.41 -15.77 9.69
CA GLU A 215 -14.36 -15.13 8.78
C GLU A 215 -14.77 -16.03 7.59
N LEU A 216 -14.08 -17.15 7.42
CA LEU A 216 -14.45 -18.13 6.40
C LEU A 216 -15.36 -19.20 6.99
N GLU A 217 -16.65 -19.02 6.85
CA GLU A 217 -17.54 -20.19 6.80
C GLU A 217 -17.24 -20.95 5.49
N THR A 218 -16.38 -21.94 5.57
CA THR A 218 -16.23 -22.92 4.48
C THR A 218 -17.52 -23.74 4.42
N LYS A 219 -18.50 -23.25 3.67
CA LYS A 219 -19.60 -24.12 3.21
C LYS A 219 -18.95 -25.23 2.40
N ASN A 220 -19.45 -26.44 2.54
CA ASN A 220 -19.06 -27.56 1.66
C ASN A 220 -19.40 -27.17 0.22
N VAL A 221 -18.44 -26.57 -0.47
CA VAL A 221 -18.53 -26.24 -1.88
C VAL A 221 -17.90 -27.41 -2.62
N GLU A 222 -18.64 -28.00 -3.56
CA GLU A 222 -18.04 -28.98 -4.48
C GLU A 222 -16.89 -28.31 -5.24
N VAL A 223 -15.72 -28.91 -5.12
CA VAL A 223 -14.53 -28.43 -5.83
C VAL A 223 -14.65 -28.86 -7.29
N GLU A 224 -14.63 -27.92 -8.19
CA GLU A 224 -14.58 -28.23 -9.62
C GLU A 224 -13.18 -28.73 -9.99
N GLU A 225 -13.10 -29.98 -10.43
CA GLU A 225 -11.83 -30.57 -10.84
C GLU A 225 -11.21 -29.83 -12.04
N ASN A 226 -9.88 -29.79 -12.10
CA ASN A 226 -9.11 -29.13 -13.14
C ASN A 226 -9.41 -27.63 -13.29
N SER A 227 -9.91 -26.99 -12.25
CA SER A 227 -10.15 -25.55 -12.22
C SER A 227 -9.00 -24.81 -11.54
N ILE A 228 -8.66 -23.64 -12.09
CA ILE A 228 -7.73 -22.67 -11.54
C ILE A 228 -8.46 -21.34 -11.46
N PHE A 229 -8.31 -20.62 -10.36
CA PHE A 229 -8.86 -19.28 -10.28
C PHE A 229 -7.78 -18.26 -9.89
N HIS A 230 -7.96 -17.05 -10.36
CA HIS A 230 -7.20 -15.88 -9.96
C HIS A 230 -8.15 -14.76 -9.57
N ILE A 231 -7.93 -14.17 -8.39
CA ILE A 231 -8.68 -13.02 -7.89
C ILE A 231 -7.72 -11.89 -7.56
N ALA A 232 -7.96 -10.70 -8.12
CA ALA A 232 -7.12 -9.53 -7.86
C ALA A 232 -7.86 -8.21 -8.15
N SER A 233 -7.33 -7.10 -7.62
CA SER A 233 -7.73 -5.76 -8.06
C SER A 233 -7.10 -5.47 -9.42
N MET A 234 -7.91 -5.47 -10.49
CA MET A 234 -7.44 -5.38 -11.88
C MET A 234 -7.20 -3.94 -12.35
N ASN A 235 -7.43 -2.93 -11.50
CA ASN A 235 -6.94 -1.57 -11.72
C ASN A 235 -5.45 -1.39 -11.31
N TRP A 236 -4.82 -2.46 -10.79
CA TRP A 236 -3.41 -2.50 -10.45
C TRP A 236 -2.61 -3.10 -11.61
N LEU A 237 -1.81 -2.26 -12.28
CA LEU A 237 -1.08 -2.63 -13.50
C LEU A 237 -0.26 -3.93 -13.38
N PRO A 238 0.48 -4.21 -12.27
CA PRO A 238 1.19 -5.47 -12.12
C PRO A 238 0.30 -6.71 -12.17
N ASN A 239 -0.94 -6.64 -11.69
CA ASN A 239 -1.89 -7.77 -11.76
C ASN A 239 -2.31 -8.01 -13.22
N VAL A 240 -2.64 -6.94 -13.95
CA VAL A 240 -2.99 -7.01 -15.38
C VAL A 240 -1.84 -7.60 -16.20
N GLU A 241 -0.61 -7.08 -16.00
CA GLU A 241 0.58 -7.59 -16.69
C GLU A 241 0.88 -9.05 -16.33
N GLY A 242 0.69 -9.42 -15.05
CA GLY A 242 0.88 -10.79 -14.57
C GLY A 242 -0.06 -11.78 -15.24
N ILE A 243 -1.35 -11.46 -15.35
CA ILE A 243 -2.33 -12.30 -16.03
C ILE A 243 -2.06 -12.37 -17.54
N LYS A 244 -1.74 -11.27 -18.19
CA LYS A 244 -1.33 -11.28 -19.61
C LYS A 244 -0.12 -12.18 -19.85
N TRP A 245 0.86 -12.11 -18.99
CA TRP A 245 2.03 -13.01 -19.05
C TRP A 245 1.61 -14.46 -18.87
N PHE A 246 0.79 -14.76 -17.85
CA PHE A 246 0.30 -16.12 -17.57
C PHE A 246 -0.46 -16.71 -18.77
N LEU A 247 -1.42 -15.97 -19.31
CA LEU A 247 -2.21 -16.39 -20.49
C LEU A 247 -1.30 -16.68 -21.70
N ASN A 248 -0.31 -15.80 -21.96
CA ASN A 248 0.53 -15.91 -23.13
C ASN A 248 1.64 -16.97 -23.01
N LYS A 249 2.15 -17.21 -21.80
CA LYS A 249 3.36 -18.02 -21.60
C LYS A 249 3.09 -19.36 -20.90
N VAL A 250 2.02 -19.46 -20.14
CA VAL A 250 1.75 -20.64 -19.30
C VAL A 250 0.45 -21.31 -19.73
N TRP A 251 -0.66 -20.57 -19.79
CA TRP A 251 -1.99 -21.14 -20.00
C TRP A 251 -2.12 -21.98 -21.27
N LYS A 252 -1.52 -21.55 -22.37
CA LYS A 252 -1.51 -22.33 -23.63
C LYS A 252 -0.95 -23.73 -23.43
N THR A 253 0.15 -23.85 -22.67
CA THR A 253 0.77 -25.15 -22.40
C THR A 253 -0.11 -25.99 -21.47
N VAL A 254 -0.71 -25.37 -20.45
CA VAL A 254 -1.66 -26.05 -19.56
C VAL A 254 -2.83 -26.60 -20.36
N TYR A 255 -3.48 -25.77 -21.17
CA TYR A 255 -4.65 -26.16 -21.96
C TYR A 255 -4.34 -27.27 -22.99
N LEU A 256 -3.18 -27.22 -23.63
CA LEU A 256 -2.76 -28.27 -24.58
C LEU A 256 -2.54 -29.62 -23.92
N ASN A 257 -2.07 -29.66 -22.67
CA ASN A 257 -1.81 -30.88 -21.93
C ASN A 257 -3.03 -31.36 -21.12
N SER A 258 -3.96 -30.44 -20.83
CA SER A 258 -5.19 -30.72 -20.08
C SER A 258 -6.35 -29.89 -20.65
N PRO A 259 -6.97 -30.30 -21.77
CA PRO A 259 -8.00 -29.51 -22.45
C PRO A 259 -9.25 -29.23 -21.63
N ASN A 260 -9.49 -30.03 -20.59
CA ASN A 260 -10.63 -29.87 -19.68
C ASN A 260 -10.34 -28.84 -18.57
N SER A 261 -9.12 -28.25 -18.51
CA SER A 261 -8.79 -27.25 -17.52
C SER A 261 -9.56 -25.95 -17.77
N LYS A 262 -10.04 -25.35 -16.67
CA LYS A 262 -10.74 -24.06 -16.68
C LYS A 262 -9.96 -23.03 -15.91
N LEU A 263 -9.90 -21.83 -16.44
CA LEU A 263 -9.31 -20.67 -15.76
C LEU A 263 -10.38 -19.63 -15.47
N TYR A 264 -10.60 -19.36 -14.21
CA TYR A 264 -11.52 -18.33 -13.74
C TYR A 264 -10.75 -17.08 -13.34
N LEU A 265 -11.05 -15.95 -13.98
CA LEU A 265 -10.51 -14.65 -13.64
C LEU A 265 -11.59 -13.84 -12.95
N ALA A 266 -11.30 -13.37 -11.73
CA ALA A 266 -12.22 -12.55 -10.96
C ALA A 266 -11.49 -11.34 -10.38
N GLY A 267 -12.25 -10.31 -10.07
CA GLY A 267 -11.71 -9.15 -9.38
C GLY A 267 -12.39 -7.85 -9.75
N ARG A 268 -12.00 -6.82 -9.02
CA ARG A 268 -12.53 -5.47 -9.20
C ARG A 268 -11.86 -4.79 -10.39
N ASP A 269 -12.64 -3.97 -11.10
CA ASP A 269 -12.17 -3.13 -12.23
C ASP A 269 -11.52 -3.97 -13.35
N MET A 270 -12.14 -5.09 -13.72
CA MET A 270 -11.66 -5.98 -14.78
C MET A 270 -11.63 -5.24 -16.12
N PRO A 271 -10.47 -5.18 -16.83
CA PRO A 271 -10.40 -4.63 -18.18
C PRO A 271 -11.23 -5.42 -19.17
N GLN A 272 -11.86 -4.73 -20.13
CA GLN A 272 -12.74 -5.36 -21.13
C GLN A 272 -12.06 -6.50 -21.89
N GLU A 273 -10.77 -6.37 -22.20
CA GLU A 273 -9.98 -7.38 -22.91
C GLU A 273 -9.96 -8.78 -22.27
N PHE A 274 -10.32 -8.90 -20.97
CA PHE A 274 -10.40 -10.19 -20.29
C PHE A 274 -11.80 -10.82 -20.31
N TYR A 275 -12.80 -10.09 -20.78
CA TYR A 275 -14.15 -10.62 -21.01
C TYR A 275 -14.28 -11.26 -22.40
N ASP A 276 -13.34 -10.98 -23.31
CA ASP A 276 -13.32 -11.43 -24.69
C ASP A 276 -12.37 -12.63 -24.91
N LEU A 277 -12.02 -13.35 -23.83
CA LEU A 277 -11.10 -14.50 -23.83
C LEU A 277 -11.80 -15.82 -24.10
#